data_cba88e4b9a5af38b9792b6a9264e5432
#
_entry.id   cba88e4b9a5af38b9792b6a9264e5432
#
_cell.length_a   1.000
_cell.length_b   1.000
_cell.length_c   1.000
_cell.angle_alpha   90.00
_cell.angle_beta   90.00
_cell.angle_gamma   90.00
#
_symmetry.space_group_name_H-M   'P 1'
#
loop_
_entity.id
_entity.type
_entity.pdbx_description
1 polymer ?
#
loop_
_entity_poly.entity_id
_entity_poly.type
_entity_poly.pdbx_seq_one_letter_code
_entity_poly.pdbx_strand_id
1 'polypeptide(L)'
;MDYLDLDLNLTEDDLAVKRAAQKFAEKIIRPIARELDTMTAEQVIAKGSPLWDFLKEAFEQGYHCSSMPVEVGGAGLTPLQSYIVKEELGWGSFGLDVLLGVIGMPFGLIQAKARLTGETDLVDQWVKPFCQCKDGSMRGCWAITEVEHGSDLIGSEKEIFSNPSIRWSVQAKLDGEEWVINGQKAAWVSGATIANYALLFAGVDPSMGMEGGGVFFCPLEIEGVTKGKPLEKMGQRDLNQGEIYFDNVRIPKNHLLFGPDMYMFLHEAILTAANASMGNTATGLARAAFEEALNYAKIRVQGGKAIIEHNSVRQRLAQMFAKVEACRALSRAVRLYNTTPPNGMSLLEYSVASKITCTQAAFEVASEAIQIFGGNGMCREYLPEKLFRDARASLIEDGNNEILAMGAGRLLAQHYPRPR
;
A
#
# COMPACT_ATOMS: atom_id res chain seq x y z
N MET A 1 26.60 -8.55 9.23
CA MET A 1 26.78 -7.15 9.68
C MET A 1 25.66 -6.37 9.02
N ASP A 2 24.68 -5.92 9.82
CA ASP A 2 23.60 -5.09 9.30
C ASP A 2 24.13 -3.67 9.08
N TYR A 3 24.76 -3.45 7.96
CA TYR A 3 25.23 -2.13 7.55
C TYR A 3 24.16 -1.06 7.58
N LEU A 4 22.91 -1.50 7.54
CA LEU A 4 21.80 -0.67 7.11
C LEU A 4 20.95 -0.21 8.29
N ASP A 5 21.40 -0.40 9.51
CA ASP A 5 20.69 0.04 10.70
C ASP A 5 21.55 1.01 11.53
N LEU A 6 21.29 2.30 11.33
CA LEU A 6 21.93 3.37 12.11
C LEU A 6 21.22 3.61 13.43
N ASP A 7 20.12 2.92 13.72
CA ASP A 7 19.39 3.09 14.97
C ASP A 7 19.99 2.20 16.06
N LEU A 8 20.74 2.80 16.95
CA LEU A 8 21.35 2.13 18.10
C LEU A 8 20.38 1.93 19.27
N ASN A 9 19.12 2.37 19.14
CA ASN A 9 18.12 2.35 20.20
C ASN A 9 17.05 1.26 20.02
N LEU A 10 17.23 0.33 19.06
CA LEU A 10 16.32 -0.79 18.89
C LEU A 10 16.32 -1.67 20.15
N THR A 11 15.12 -1.96 20.64
CA THR A 11 14.94 -2.91 21.75
C THR A 11 15.09 -4.35 21.25
N GLU A 12 15.22 -5.30 22.19
CA GLU A 12 15.23 -6.73 21.85
C GLU A 12 13.94 -7.16 21.16
N ASP A 13 12.80 -6.57 21.52
CA ASP A 13 11.51 -6.83 20.88
C ASP A 13 11.50 -6.30 19.43
N ASP A 14 12.03 -5.09 19.18
CA ASP A 14 12.15 -4.54 17.82
C ASP A 14 13.04 -5.43 16.95
N LEU A 15 14.16 -5.91 17.51
CA LEU A 15 15.05 -6.83 16.82
C LEU A 15 14.40 -8.20 16.57
N ALA A 16 13.57 -8.68 17.49
CA ALA A 16 12.80 -9.93 17.30
C ALA A 16 11.78 -9.79 16.17
N VAL A 17 11.03 -8.67 16.13
CA VAL A 17 10.10 -8.34 15.04
C VAL A 17 10.84 -8.25 13.71
N LYS A 18 11.99 -7.56 13.66
CA LYS A 18 12.83 -7.46 12.47
C LYS A 18 13.25 -8.82 11.95
N ARG A 19 13.82 -9.68 12.81
CA ARG A 19 14.25 -11.04 12.43
C ARG A 19 13.08 -11.89 11.90
N ALA A 20 11.91 -11.80 12.53
CA ALA A 20 10.72 -12.53 12.10
C ALA A 20 10.25 -12.07 10.71
N ALA A 21 10.12 -10.77 10.52
CA ALA A 21 9.70 -10.19 9.24
C ALA A 21 10.71 -10.46 8.12
N GLN A 22 12.01 -10.35 8.39
CA GLN A 22 13.07 -10.68 7.44
C GLN A 22 12.99 -12.15 7.02
N LYS A 23 12.87 -13.07 8.00
CA LYS A 23 12.74 -14.51 7.69
C LYS A 23 11.51 -14.79 6.83
N PHE A 24 10.38 -14.15 7.13
CA PHE A 24 9.16 -14.28 6.34
C PHE A 24 9.34 -13.73 4.92
N ALA A 25 9.97 -12.56 4.77
CA ALA A 25 10.28 -11.99 3.47
C ALA A 25 11.21 -12.87 2.63
N GLU A 26 12.27 -13.42 3.23
CA GLU A 26 13.25 -14.28 2.55
C GLU A 26 12.68 -15.65 2.17
N LYS A 27 11.92 -16.28 3.08
CA LYS A 27 11.52 -17.69 2.92
C LYS A 27 10.16 -17.88 2.27
N ILE A 28 9.28 -16.89 2.38
CA ILE A 28 7.89 -17.00 1.91
C ILE A 28 7.64 -15.97 0.80
N ILE A 29 7.79 -14.67 1.08
CA ILE A 29 7.36 -13.62 0.14
C ILE A 29 8.16 -13.68 -1.16
N ARG A 30 9.50 -13.58 -1.07
CA ARG A 30 10.35 -13.46 -2.28
C ARG A 30 10.27 -14.67 -3.21
N PRO A 31 10.33 -15.93 -2.74
CA PRO A 31 10.13 -17.09 -3.61
C PRO A 31 8.78 -17.08 -4.31
N ILE A 32 7.70 -16.86 -3.56
CA ILE A 32 6.33 -16.82 -4.10
C ILE A 32 6.18 -15.67 -5.10
N ALA A 33 6.65 -14.46 -4.79
CA ALA A 33 6.57 -13.32 -5.69
C ALA A 33 7.30 -13.55 -7.03
N ARG A 34 8.45 -14.24 -6.99
CA ARG A 34 9.17 -14.62 -8.22
C ARG A 34 8.39 -15.62 -9.07
N GLU A 35 7.76 -16.59 -8.43
CA GLU A 35 6.93 -17.57 -9.13
C GLU A 35 5.69 -16.91 -9.75
N LEU A 36 4.94 -16.11 -8.97
CA LEU A 36 3.78 -15.35 -9.43
C LEU A 36 4.09 -14.40 -10.60
N ASP A 37 5.28 -13.80 -10.62
CA ASP A 37 5.72 -12.91 -11.71
C ASP A 37 5.83 -13.64 -13.07
N THR A 38 5.95 -14.95 -13.08
CA THR A 38 6.00 -15.76 -14.31
C THR A 38 4.62 -16.15 -14.83
N MET A 39 3.58 -16.01 -14.02
CA MET A 39 2.22 -16.42 -14.30
C MET A 39 1.42 -15.35 -15.05
N THR A 40 0.37 -15.75 -15.75
CA THR A 40 -0.67 -14.81 -16.23
C THR A 40 -1.49 -14.31 -15.04
N ALA A 41 -2.15 -13.16 -15.19
CA ALA A 41 -2.98 -12.59 -14.12
C ALA A 41 -4.09 -13.57 -13.67
N GLU A 42 -4.66 -14.35 -14.59
CA GLU A 42 -5.65 -15.39 -14.28
C GLU A 42 -5.03 -16.55 -13.50
N GLN A 43 -3.81 -16.97 -13.85
CA GLN A 43 -3.09 -18.03 -13.13
C GLN A 43 -2.74 -17.61 -11.71
N VAL A 44 -2.37 -16.32 -11.50
CA VAL A 44 -2.06 -15.76 -10.16
C VAL A 44 -3.20 -15.98 -9.18
N ILE A 45 -4.46 -15.85 -9.61
CA ILE A 45 -5.64 -16.01 -8.75
C ILE A 45 -6.30 -17.38 -8.84
N ALA A 46 -5.79 -18.26 -9.71
CA ALA A 46 -6.36 -19.59 -9.88
C ALA A 46 -6.25 -20.44 -8.60
N LYS A 47 -7.16 -21.39 -8.43
CA LYS A 47 -7.10 -22.34 -7.31
C LYS A 47 -5.77 -23.11 -7.35
N GLY A 48 -5.08 -23.14 -6.22
CA GLY A 48 -3.76 -23.79 -6.07
C GLY A 48 -2.58 -22.91 -6.52
N SER A 49 -2.82 -21.63 -6.83
CA SER A 49 -1.74 -20.66 -7.04
C SER A 49 -0.96 -20.42 -5.74
N PRO A 50 0.36 -20.17 -5.81
CA PRO A 50 1.18 -19.79 -4.66
C PRO A 50 0.69 -18.55 -3.91
N LEU A 51 -0.15 -17.70 -4.53
CA LEU A 51 -0.79 -16.57 -3.87
C LEU A 51 -1.59 -17.00 -2.63
N TRP A 52 -2.28 -18.13 -2.71
CA TRP A 52 -3.09 -18.64 -1.59
C TRP A 52 -2.24 -19.16 -0.45
N ASP A 53 -1.09 -19.76 -0.75
CA ASP A 53 -0.12 -20.18 0.26
C ASP A 53 0.49 -18.95 0.97
N PHE A 54 0.85 -17.91 0.21
CA PHE A 54 1.29 -16.63 0.78
C PHE A 54 0.24 -16.03 1.73
N LEU A 55 -1.03 -15.95 1.29
CA LEU A 55 -2.10 -15.40 2.12
C LEU A 55 -2.29 -16.21 3.40
N LYS A 56 -2.33 -17.53 3.30
CA LYS A 56 -2.43 -18.41 4.45
C LYS A 56 -1.29 -18.18 5.45
N GLU A 57 -0.05 -18.23 5.00
CA GLU A 57 1.12 -18.00 5.83
C GLU A 57 1.13 -16.61 6.49
N ALA A 58 0.74 -15.56 5.74
CA ALA A 58 0.67 -14.21 6.27
C ALA A 58 -0.42 -14.07 7.35
N PHE A 59 -1.56 -14.75 7.19
CA PHE A 59 -2.65 -14.74 8.16
C PHE A 59 -2.33 -15.62 9.39
N GLU A 60 -1.72 -16.79 9.22
CA GLU A 60 -1.27 -17.64 10.33
C GLU A 60 -0.30 -16.89 11.23
N GLN A 61 0.63 -16.11 10.66
CA GLN A 61 1.62 -15.30 11.38
C GLN A 61 1.09 -13.92 11.82
N GLY A 62 -0.14 -13.54 11.47
CA GLY A 62 -0.80 -12.32 11.92
C GLY A 62 -0.36 -11.03 11.21
N TYR A 63 0.33 -11.11 10.06
CA TYR A 63 0.76 -9.92 9.31
C TYR A 63 -0.41 -9.07 8.79
N HIS A 64 -1.55 -9.70 8.46
CA HIS A 64 -2.77 -9.03 7.98
C HIS A 64 -3.38 -8.05 9.01
N CYS A 65 -3.18 -8.29 10.31
CA CYS A 65 -3.72 -7.49 11.41
C CYS A 65 -2.64 -7.00 12.38
N SER A 66 -1.38 -6.96 11.95
CA SER A 66 -0.22 -6.67 12.80
C SER A 66 -0.29 -5.31 13.52
N SER A 67 -0.88 -4.29 12.91
CA SER A 67 -1.09 -2.96 13.49
C SER A 67 -2.42 -2.79 14.24
N MET A 68 -3.30 -3.80 14.21
CA MET A 68 -4.54 -3.77 14.97
C MET A 68 -4.26 -3.89 16.47
N PRO A 69 -5.13 -3.29 17.33
CA PRO A 69 -4.97 -3.40 18.78
C PRO A 69 -5.06 -4.84 19.28
N VAL A 70 -4.40 -5.12 20.39
CA VAL A 70 -4.42 -6.42 21.03
C VAL A 70 -5.84 -6.81 21.50
N GLU A 71 -6.63 -5.83 21.92
CA GLU A 71 -8.00 -6.02 22.43
C GLU A 71 -8.96 -6.60 21.37
N VAL A 72 -8.66 -6.42 20.09
CA VAL A 72 -9.42 -7.00 18.98
C VAL A 72 -8.76 -8.23 18.36
N GLY A 73 -7.61 -8.66 18.91
CA GLY A 73 -6.86 -9.83 18.44
C GLY A 73 -5.72 -9.51 17.48
N GLY A 74 -5.35 -8.24 17.31
CA GLY A 74 -4.17 -7.84 16.55
C GLY A 74 -2.88 -7.99 17.35
N ALA A 75 -1.73 -7.76 16.69
CA ALA A 75 -0.43 -7.84 17.34
C ALA A 75 -0.05 -6.55 18.10
N GLY A 76 -0.75 -5.45 17.88
CA GLY A 76 -0.50 -4.17 18.56
C GLY A 76 0.90 -3.62 18.31
N LEU A 77 1.48 -3.83 17.13
CA LEU A 77 2.83 -3.35 16.81
C LEU A 77 2.94 -1.84 17.00
N THR A 78 4.04 -1.42 17.61
CA THR A 78 4.39 0.00 17.72
C THR A 78 4.60 0.62 16.32
N PRO A 79 4.57 1.96 16.20
CA PRO A 79 4.87 2.62 14.93
C PRO A 79 6.23 2.22 14.33
N LEU A 80 7.25 2.06 15.17
CA LEU A 80 8.58 1.61 14.75
C LEU A 80 8.57 0.16 14.26
N GLN A 81 7.93 -0.73 14.99
CA GLN A 81 7.79 -2.14 14.59
C GLN A 81 6.97 -2.28 13.30
N SER A 82 5.90 -1.49 13.16
CA SER A 82 5.12 -1.43 11.91
C SER A 82 5.96 -0.93 10.73
N TYR A 83 6.85 0.05 10.95
CA TYR A 83 7.82 0.49 9.95
C TYR A 83 8.77 -0.65 9.56
N ILE A 84 9.38 -1.31 10.54
CA ILE A 84 10.33 -2.42 10.34
C ILE A 84 9.68 -3.53 9.50
N VAL A 85 8.47 -3.95 9.89
CA VAL A 85 7.72 -4.97 9.15
C VAL A 85 7.50 -4.55 7.70
N LYS A 86 7.03 -3.32 7.46
CA LYS A 86 6.76 -2.81 6.10
C LYS A 86 8.02 -2.76 5.23
N GLU A 87 9.16 -2.34 5.77
CA GLU A 87 10.42 -2.34 5.03
C GLU A 87 10.86 -3.77 4.65
N GLU A 88 10.75 -4.74 5.58
CA GLU A 88 11.12 -6.12 5.30
C GLU A 88 10.16 -6.80 4.31
N LEU A 89 8.84 -6.58 4.43
CA LEU A 89 7.86 -7.11 3.48
C LEU A 89 8.06 -6.50 2.08
N GLY A 90 8.29 -5.18 1.99
CA GLY A 90 8.61 -4.49 0.74
C GLY A 90 9.91 -4.96 0.09
N TRP A 91 10.90 -5.37 0.89
CA TRP A 91 12.11 -6.06 0.42
C TRP A 91 11.77 -7.41 -0.20
N GLY A 92 10.84 -8.16 0.36
CA GLY A 92 10.35 -9.43 -0.16
C GLY A 92 9.62 -9.28 -1.48
N SER A 93 8.56 -8.47 -1.49
CA SER A 93 7.80 -8.05 -2.66
C SER A 93 6.98 -6.80 -2.38
N PHE A 94 7.14 -5.80 -3.24
CA PHE A 94 6.32 -4.59 -3.18
C PHE A 94 4.83 -4.91 -3.36
N GLY A 95 4.49 -5.69 -4.39
CA GLY A 95 3.09 -6.01 -4.71
C GLY A 95 2.38 -6.81 -3.62
N LEU A 96 3.03 -7.82 -3.03
CA LEU A 96 2.42 -8.62 -1.96
C LEU A 96 2.30 -7.85 -0.65
N ASP A 97 3.22 -6.91 -0.34
CA ASP A 97 3.06 -6.03 0.82
C ASP A 97 1.90 -5.04 0.64
N VAL A 98 1.72 -4.46 -0.56
CA VAL A 98 0.56 -3.63 -0.89
C VAL A 98 -0.73 -4.44 -0.77
N LEU A 99 -0.76 -5.68 -1.26
CA LEU A 99 -1.93 -6.56 -1.14
C LEU A 99 -2.34 -6.77 0.32
N LEU A 100 -1.38 -7.09 1.21
CA LEU A 100 -1.68 -7.22 2.64
C LEU A 100 -2.19 -5.92 3.26
N GLY A 101 -1.66 -4.78 2.82
CA GLY A 101 -2.13 -3.46 3.25
C GLY A 101 -3.61 -3.24 2.91
N VAL A 102 -3.99 -3.42 1.66
CA VAL A 102 -5.39 -3.19 1.22
C VAL A 102 -6.36 -4.22 1.78
N ILE A 103 -5.92 -5.46 2.04
CA ILE A 103 -6.73 -6.49 2.70
C ILE A 103 -7.22 -6.02 4.07
N GLY A 104 -6.38 -5.33 4.83
CA GLY A 104 -6.72 -4.84 6.17
C GLY A 104 -7.54 -3.53 6.20
N MET A 105 -7.58 -2.75 5.11
CA MET A 105 -8.15 -1.40 5.12
C MET A 105 -9.63 -1.32 5.55
N PRO A 106 -10.56 -2.16 5.05
CA PRO A 106 -11.96 -2.10 5.47
C PRO A 106 -12.12 -2.28 6.98
N PHE A 107 -11.40 -3.23 7.55
CA PHE A 107 -11.44 -3.57 8.98
C PHE A 107 -10.74 -2.50 9.83
N GLY A 108 -9.63 -1.95 9.33
CA GLY A 108 -8.91 -0.85 9.97
C GLY A 108 -9.76 0.41 10.10
N LEU A 109 -10.57 0.71 9.08
CA LEU A 109 -11.45 1.87 9.14
C LEU A 109 -12.65 1.68 10.08
N ILE A 110 -13.21 0.46 10.18
CA ILE A 110 -14.20 0.13 11.22
C ILE A 110 -13.59 0.38 12.61
N GLN A 111 -12.37 -0.10 12.85
CA GLN A 111 -11.69 0.11 14.14
C GLN A 111 -11.41 1.60 14.41
N ALA A 112 -11.06 2.38 13.39
CA ALA A 112 -10.88 3.82 13.52
C ALA A 112 -12.20 4.55 13.85
N LYS A 113 -13.30 4.19 13.17
CA LYS A 113 -14.63 4.70 13.48
C LYS A 113 -15.01 4.42 14.94
N ALA A 114 -14.84 3.19 15.39
CA ALA A 114 -15.17 2.82 16.76
C ALA A 114 -14.38 3.62 17.81
N ARG A 115 -13.12 3.95 17.54
CA ARG A 115 -12.33 4.82 18.42
C ARG A 115 -12.84 6.26 18.48
N LEU A 116 -13.42 6.75 17.39
CA LEU A 116 -13.96 8.12 17.32
C LEU A 116 -15.37 8.23 17.91
N THR A 117 -16.21 7.23 17.68
CA THR A 117 -17.66 7.28 18.03
C THR A 117 -18.02 6.49 19.27
N GLY A 118 -17.19 5.53 19.67
CA GLY A 118 -17.51 4.54 20.71
C GLY A 118 -18.44 3.40 20.24
N GLU A 119 -18.84 3.36 18.95
CA GLU A 119 -19.69 2.32 18.38
C GLU A 119 -18.87 1.06 18.09
N THR A 120 -19.19 -0.09 18.70
CA THR A 120 -18.41 -1.32 18.60
C THR A 120 -19.07 -2.47 17.84
N ASP A 121 -20.33 -2.34 17.44
CA ASP A 121 -21.09 -3.43 16.80
C ASP A 121 -20.37 -4.01 15.56
N LEU A 122 -19.87 -3.15 14.67
CA LEU A 122 -19.11 -3.59 13.49
C LEU A 122 -17.72 -4.14 13.86
N VAL A 123 -17.14 -3.71 14.99
CA VAL A 123 -15.87 -4.29 15.49
C VAL A 123 -16.08 -5.74 15.89
N ASP A 124 -17.12 -6.01 16.66
CA ASP A 124 -17.45 -7.37 17.12
C ASP A 124 -17.81 -8.28 15.92
N GLN A 125 -18.58 -7.73 14.98
CA GLN A 125 -19.06 -8.47 13.81
C GLN A 125 -17.95 -8.75 12.78
N TRP A 126 -17.00 -7.81 12.55
CA TRP A 126 -16.08 -7.90 11.42
C TRP A 126 -14.59 -7.82 11.79
N VAL A 127 -14.20 -6.93 12.72
CA VAL A 127 -12.77 -6.73 13.04
C VAL A 127 -12.21 -7.87 13.86
N LYS A 128 -12.92 -8.32 14.90
CA LYS A 128 -12.47 -9.46 15.72
C LYS A 128 -12.36 -10.76 14.90
N PRO A 129 -13.38 -11.15 14.10
CA PRO A 129 -13.24 -12.30 13.20
C PRO A 129 -12.10 -12.15 12.20
N PHE A 130 -11.87 -10.96 11.63
CA PHE A 130 -10.74 -10.70 10.74
C PHE A 130 -9.40 -10.94 11.44
N CYS A 131 -9.19 -10.42 12.64
CA CYS A 131 -7.95 -10.64 13.40
C CYS A 131 -7.76 -12.12 13.80
N GLN A 132 -8.85 -12.87 13.98
CA GLN A 132 -8.83 -14.30 14.31
C GLN A 132 -8.69 -15.19 13.07
N CYS A 133 -8.92 -14.66 11.87
CA CYS A 133 -8.79 -15.39 10.60
C CYS A 133 -7.35 -15.88 10.41
N LYS A 134 -7.15 -17.17 10.12
CA LYS A 134 -5.83 -17.79 9.94
C LYS A 134 -5.63 -18.40 8.53
N ASP A 135 -6.68 -18.52 7.76
CA ASP A 135 -6.69 -19.19 6.47
C ASP A 135 -6.70 -18.24 5.25
N GLY A 136 -6.67 -16.92 5.51
CA GLY A 136 -6.76 -15.92 4.46
C GLY A 136 -8.15 -15.81 3.81
N SER A 137 -9.20 -16.30 4.46
CA SER A 137 -10.56 -16.25 3.90
C SER A 137 -11.21 -14.87 3.97
N MET A 138 -10.78 -13.99 4.87
CA MET A 138 -11.29 -12.61 4.99
C MET A 138 -10.36 -11.62 4.28
N ARG A 139 -10.71 -11.21 3.08
CA ARG A 139 -9.86 -10.35 2.25
C ARG A 139 -10.58 -9.06 1.88
N GLY A 140 -9.98 -7.92 2.26
CA GLY A 140 -10.45 -6.60 1.85
C GLY A 140 -9.82 -6.12 0.55
N CYS A 141 -10.36 -5.00 0.03
CA CYS A 141 -9.77 -4.19 -1.02
C CYS A 141 -10.09 -2.71 -0.80
N TRP A 142 -9.33 -1.84 -1.46
CA TRP A 142 -9.58 -0.39 -1.43
C TRP A 142 -10.22 0.04 -2.76
N ALA A 143 -11.54 0.17 -2.76
CA ALA A 143 -12.36 0.46 -3.93
C ALA A 143 -12.65 1.97 -4.04
N ILE A 144 -11.67 2.75 -4.48
CA ILE A 144 -11.78 4.20 -4.68
C ILE A 144 -11.81 4.58 -6.16
N THR A 145 -10.86 4.10 -6.97
CA THR A 145 -10.68 4.48 -8.39
C THR A 145 -11.90 4.11 -9.24
N GLU A 146 -12.31 5.02 -10.13
CA GLU A 146 -13.41 4.85 -11.08
C GLU A 146 -12.91 4.98 -12.52
N VAL A 147 -13.76 4.69 -13.51
CA VAL A 147 -13.38 4.75 -14.92
C VAL A 147 -12.94 6.16 -15.33
N GLU A 148 -13.67 7.17 -14.83
CA GLU A 148 -13.43 8.59 -15.14
C GLU A 148 -12.60 9.31 -14.08
N HIS A 149 -12.28 8.63 -12.95
CA HIS A 149 -11.61 9.24 -11.80
C HIS A 149 -10.46 8.37 -11.29
N GLY A 150 -9.27 8.95 -11.24
CA GLY A 150 -8.04 8.32 -10.75
C GLY A 150 -7.31 9.22 -9.76
N SER A 151 -6.17 9.80 -10.15
CA SER A 151 -5.39 10.68 -9.27
C SER A 151 -6.08 12.01 -8.92
N ASP A 152 -7.07 12.45 -9.68
CA ASP A 152 -7.97 13.56 -9.33
C ASP A 152 -8.73 13.32 -8.02
N LEU A 153 -9.07 12.05 -7.72
CA LEU A 153 -9.68 11.64 -6.44
C LEU A 153 -8.79 11.92 -5.22
N ILE A 154 -7.52 12.18 -5.41
CA ILE A 154 -6.56 12.34 -4.33
C ILE A 154 -6.44 13.79 -3.88
N GLY A 155 -7.37 14.64 -4.36
CA GLY A 155 -7.66 15.90 -3.71
C GLY A 155 -6.61 16.98 -3.87
N SER A 156 -5.94 17.05 -5.00
CA SER A 156 -5.01 18.13 -5.25
C SER A 156 -5.69 19.49 -5.41
N GLU A 157 -6.91 19.53 -5.99
CA GLU A 157 -7.60 20.78 -6.29
C GLU A 157 -8.99 20.82 -5.65
N LYS A 158 -9.14 21.70 -4.66
CA LYS A 158 -10.42 21.89 -3.95
C LYS A 158 -11.59 22.20 -4.89
N GLU A 159 -11.34 22.96 -5.97
CA GLU A 159 -12.35 23.34 -6.93
C GLU A 159 -12.94 22.15 -7.69
N ILE A 160 -12.15 21.10 -7.96
CA ILE A 160 -12.64 19.85 -8.56
C ILE A 160 -13.58 19.14 -7.60
N PHE A 161 -13.21 19.05 -6.32
CA PHE A 161 -13.99 18.34 -5.31
C PHE A 161 -15.34 18.99 -5.01
N SER A 162 -15.41 20.32 -4.95
CA SER A 162 -16.64 21.06 -4.64
C SER A 162 -17.53 21.37 -5.86
N ASN A 163 -17.11 20.98 -7.06
CA ASN A 163 -17.88 21.25 -8.28
C ASN A 163 -19.03 20.22 -8.45
N PRO A 164 -20.33 20.63 -8.37
CA PRO A 164 -21.45 19.70 -8.48
C PRO A 164 -21.59 19.02 -9.86
N SER A 165 -20.86 19.48 -10.89
CA SER A 165 -20.84 18.84 -12.21
C SER A 165 -19.88 17.64 -12.25
N ILE A 166 -18.94 17.54 -11.30
CA ILE A 166 -18.00 16.42 -11.16
C ILE A 166 -18.51 15.52 -10.04
N ARG A 167 -18.88 14.29 -10.38
CA ARG A 167 -19.57 13.39 -9.45
C ARG A 167 -18.95 12.01 -9.47
N TRP A 168 -19.04 11.34 -8.35
CA TRP A 168 -18.75 9.91 -8.28
C TRP A 168 -19.59 9.12 -9.30
N SER A 169 -18.97 8.19 -10.02
CA SER A 169 -19.69 7.27 -10.92
C SER A 169 -20.43 6.19 -10.14
N VAL A 170 -19.86 5.74 -9.01
CA VAL A 170 -20.57 4.88 -8.06
C VAL A 170 -21.41 5.74 -7.13
N GLN A 171 -22.72 5.47 -7.11
CA GLN A 171 -23.69 6.19 -6.28
C GLN A 171 -24.31 5.28 -5.23
N ALA A 172 -24.49 5.80 -4.03
CA ALA A 172 -25.21 5.14 -2.92
C ALA A 172 -26.41 5.99 -2.51
N LYS A 173 -27.60 5.42 -2.58
CA LYS A 173 -28.85 6.08 -2.20
C LYS A 173 -29.49 5.33 -1.02
N LEU A 174 -29.85 6.06 0.03
CA LEU A 174 -30.55 5.49 1.17
C LEU A 174 -32.03 5.15 0.80
N ASP A 175 -32.43 3.93 1.07
CA ASP A 175 -33.78 3.39 0.88
C ASP A 175 -34.21 2.66 2.16
N GLY A 176 -34.95 3.36 3.01
CA GLY A 176 -35.27 2.86 4.33
C GLY A 176 -34.06 2.67 5.24
N GLU A 177 -33.82 1.43 5.64
CA GLU A 177 -32.67 1.04 6.49
C GLU A 177 -31.49 0.44 5.69
N GLU A 178 -31.50 0.58 4.37
CA GLU A 178 -30.47 0.05 3.50
C GLU A 178 -29.95 1.12 2.52
N TRP A 179 -28.67 1.01 2.16
CA TRP A 179 -28.10 1.71 1.03
C TRP A 179 -28.23 0.87 -0.24
N VAL A 180 -28.69 1.48 -1.32
CA VAL A 180 -28.72 0.90 -2.66
C VAL A 180 -27.56 1.49 -3.46
N ILE A 181 -26.61 0.64 -3.89
CA ILE A 181 -25.38 1.04 -4.55
C ILE A 181 -25.42 0.60 -6.00
N ASN A 182 -25.07 1.54 -6.90
CA ASN A 182 -24.98 1.31 -8.35
C ASN A 182 -23.73 1.95 -8.93
N GLY A 183 -23.11 1.30 -9.93
CA GLY A 183 -21.96 1.81 -10.66
C GLY A 183 -20.82 0.82 -10.78
N GLN A 184 -19.64 1.34 -11.13
CA GLN A 184 -18.45 0.52 -11.40
C GLN A 184 -17.22 1.16 -10.77
N LYS A 185 -16.43 0.36 -10.06
CA LYS A 185 -15.05 0.69 -9.73
C LYS A 185 -14.11 0.16 -10.81
N ALA A 186 -13.15 1.01 -11.18
CA ALA A 186 -12.25 0.76 -12.30
C ALA A 186 -11.23 -0.35 -12.01
N ALA A 187 -10.55 -0.73 -13.04
CA ALA A 187 -9.65 -1.87 -13.11
C ALA A 187 -8.48 -1.87 -12.13
N TRP A 188 -8.14 -0.73 -11.51
CA TRP A 188 -6.98 -0.55 -10.64
C TRP A 188 -7.26 -0.79 -9.14
N VAL A 189 -8.38 -1.40 -8.81
CA VAL A 189 -8.66 -1.79 -7.43
C VAL A 189 -7.80 -2.99 -7.04
N SER A 190 -6.82 -2.73 -6.16
CA SER A 190 -5.91 -3.78 -5.66
C SER A 190 -6.67 -4.81 -4.84
N GLY A 191 -6.49 -6.09 -5.16
CA GLY A 191 -7.18 -7.20 -4.54
C GLY A 191 -8.61 -7.44 -5.03
N ALA A 192 -9.17 -6.64 -5.93
CA ALA A 192 -10.59 -6.64 -6.29
C ALA A 192 -11.16 -8.03 -6.63
N THR A 193 -10.47 -8.80 -7.48
CA THR A 193 -11.04 -10.06 -7.98
C THR A 193 -10.99 -11.19 -6.95
N ILE A 194 -10.20 -11.04 -5.88
CA ILE A 194 -10.08 -12.01 -4.78
C ILE A 194 -10.67 -11.53 -3.46
N ALA A 195 -11.00 -10.22 -3.34
CA ALA A 195 -11.58 -9.66 -2.12
C ALA A 195 -13.02 -10.13 -1.90
N ASN A 196 -13.40 -10.28 -0.65
CA ASN A 196 -14.80 -10.51 -0.24
C ASN A 196 -15.37 -9.35 0.61
N TYR A 197 -14.56 -8.31 0.83
CA TYR A 197 -14.98 -7.05 1.45
C TYR A 197 -14.32 -5.86 0.76
N ALA A 198 -15.01 -4.74 0.65
CA ALA A 198 -14.44 -3.51 0.12
C ALA A 198 -14.53 -2.35 1.13
N LEU A 199 -13.47 -1.58 1.21
CA LEU A 199 -13.56 -0.19 1.62
C LEU A 199 -14.02 0.59 0.38
N LEU A 200 -15.32 0.82 0.27
CA LEU A 200 -15.95 1.39 -0.92
C LEU A 200 -16.20 2.88 -0.76
N PHE A 201 -15.73 3.66 -1.70
CA PHE A 201 -16.03 5.07 -1.84
C PHE A 201 -17.16 5.27 -2.85
N ALA A 202 -18.20 6.01 -2.51
CA ALA A 202 -19.33 6.25 -3.38
C ALA A 202 -19.96 7.64 -3.11
N GLY A 203 -20.61 8.21 -4.12
CA GLY A 203 -21.39 9.45 -3.94
C GLY A 203 -22.63 9.23 -3.10
N VAL A 204 -22.82 10.06 -2.10
CA VAL A 204 -23.98 10.07 -1.21
C VAL A 204 -24.85 11.31 -1.44
N ASP A 205 -24.22 12.48 -1.54
CA ASP A 205 -24.87 13.75 -1.86
C ASP A 205 -24.32 14.35 -3.16
N PRO A 206 -24.99 14.15 -4.29
CA PRO A 206 -24.51 14.64 -5.58
C PRO A 206 -24.52 16.17 -5.71
N SER A 207 -25.18 16.91 -4.80
CA SER A 207 -25.20 18.36 -4.80
C SER A 207 -23.86 18.98 -4.34
N MET A 208 -23.06 18.19 -3.63
CA MET A 208 -21.75 18.60 -3.09
C MET A 208 -20.57 18.22 -4.01
N GLY A 209 -20.81 17.68 -5.21
CA GLY A 209 -19.75 17.18 -6.09
C GLY A 209 -19.05 15.95 -5.48
N MET A 210 -17.74 15.91 -5.60
CA MET A 210 -16.93 14.81 -5.02
C MET A 210 -16.85 14.87 -3.48
N GLU A 211 -17.00 16.05 -2.86
CA GLU A 211 -17.08 16.22 -1.40
C GLU A 211 -18.30 15.51 -0.81
N GLY A 212 -19.38 15.34 -1.62
CA GLY A 212 -20.57 14.58 -1.25
C GLY A 212 -20.36 13.06 -1.20
N GLY A 213 -19.13 12.60 -1.13
CA GLY A 213 -18.79 11.19 -0.98
C GLY A 213 -19.08 10.61 0.38
N GLY A 214 -19.16 9.28 0.43
CA GLY A 214 -19.19 8.48 1.65
C GLY A 214 -18.25 7.29 1.53
N VAL A 215 -17.85 6.75 2.67
CA VAL A 215 -16.99 5.59 2.77
C VAL A 215 -17.74 4.46 3.46
N PHE A 216 -17.85 3.33 2.79
CA PHE A 216 -18.66 2.19 3.20
C PHE A 216 -17.79 0.95 3.47
N PHE A 217 -18.22 0.14 4.43
CA PHE A 217 -17.85 -1.25 4.51
C PHE A 217 -18.81 -2.06 3.65
N CYS A 218 -18.35 -2.63 2.55
CA CYS A 218 -19.21 -3.33 1.60
C CYS A 218 -18.78 -4.80 1.45
N PRO A 219 -19.61 -5.77 1.89
CA PRO A 219 -19.43 -7.17 1.49
C PRO A 219 -19.55 -7.31 -0.03
N LEU A 220 -18.70 -8.14 -0.64
CA LEU A 220 -18.65 -8.34 -2.10
C LEU A 220 -19.21 -9.69 -2.57
N GLU A 221 -19.58 -10.56 -1.64
CA GLU A 221 -20.20 -11.87 -1.94
C GLU A 221 -21.71 -11.82 -1.68
N ILE A 222 -22.37 -10.78 -2.23
CA ILE A 222 -23.79 -10.52 -2.10
C ILE A 222 -24.41 -10.27 -3.48
N GLU A 223 -25.73 -10.35 -3.57
CA GLU A 223 -26.48 -10.12 -4.79
C GLU A 223 -26.19 -8.74 -5.39
N GLY A 224 -26.06 -8.66 -6.72
CA GLY A 224 -25.78 -7.44 -7.46
C GLY A 224 -24.29 -7.10 -7.59
N VAL A 225 -23.37 -7.76 -6.87
CA VAL A 225 -21.93 -7.56 -7.05
C VAL A 225 -21.37 -8.55 -8.06
N THR A 226 -20.63 -8.03 -9.03
CA THR A 226 -19.83 -8.85 -9.95
C THR A 226 -18.40 -8.31 -10.05
N LYS A 227 -17.44 -9.17 -10.35
CA LYS A 227 -16.02 -8.82 -10.45
C LYS A 227 -15.53 -9.01 -11.88
N GLY A 228 -14.69 -8.09 -12.34
CA GLY A 228 -14.05 -8.19 -13.64
C GLY A 228 -12.91 -9.21 -13.68
N LYS A 229 -12.20 -9.22 -14.81
CA LYS A 229 -11.01 -10.04 -14.98
C LYS A 229 -9.80 -9.39 -14.29
N PRO A 230 -8.82 -10.19 -13.83
CA PRO A 230 -7.57 -9.67 -13.35
C PRO A 230 -6.77 -9.02 -14.50
N LEU A 231 -6.06 -7.92 -14.18
CA LEU A 231 -5.28 -7.17 -15.15
C LEU A 231 -3.92 -7.83 -15.43
N GLU A 232 -3.57 -7.95 -16.72
CA GLU A 232 -2.19 -8.18 -17.15
C GLU A 232 -1.39 -6.88 -17.08
N LYS A 233 -0.29 -6.89 -16.33
CA LYS A 233 0.49 -5.68 -16.04
C LYS A 233 1.96 -5.85 -16.35
N MET A 234 2.67 -4.74 -16.50
CA MET A 234 4.11 -4.69 -16.70
C MET A 234 4.86 -5.14 -15.42
N GLY A 235 4.49 -4.61 -14.26
CA GLY A 235 5.10 -4.87 -12.96
C GLY A 235 4.05 -5.14 -11.89
N GLN A 236 4.52 -5.51 -10.68
CA GLN A 236 3.67 -5.93 -9.57
C GLN A 236 2.63 -6.97 -10.03
N ARG A 237 3.09 -7.96 -10.80
CA ARG A 237 2.22 -9.00 -11.38
C ARG A 237 1.67 -9.93 -10.31
N ASP A 238 2.31 -9.98 -9.16
CA ASP A 238 1.89 -10.65 -7.92
C ASP A 238 0.79 -9.90 -7.14
N LEU A 239 0.54 -8.62 -7.44
CA LEU A 239 -0.59 -7.85 -6.92
C LEU A 239 -1.79 -7.97 -7.85
N ASN A 240 -2.81 -8.72 -7.45
CA ASN A 240 -4.06 -8.79 -8.20
C ASN A 240 -4.77 -7.43 -8.24
N GLN A 241 -5.25 -7.03 -9.41
CA GLN A 241 -6.08 -5.83 -9.61
C GLN A 241 -7.19 -6.12 -10.61
N GLY A 242 -8.34 -5.46 -10.47
CA GLY A 242 -9.49 -5.65 -11.36
C GLY A 242 -10.63 -4.69 -11.05
N GLU A 243 -11.72 -4.89 -11.77
CA GLU A 243 -12.95 -4.10 -11.67
C GLU A 243 -13.95 -4.72 -10.69
N ILE A 244 -14.83 -3.88 -10.15
CA ILE A 244 -16.00 -4.31 -9.36
C ILE A 244 -17.23 -3.56 -9.86
N TYR A 245 -18.29 -4.31 -10.14
CA TYR A 245 -19.57 -3.80 -10.64
C TYR A 245 -20.63 -3.94 -9.56
N PHE A 246 -21.46 -2.93 -9.40
CA PHE A 246 -22.56 -2.86 -8.45
C PHE A 246 -23.86 -2.60 -9.20
N ASP A 247 -24.82 -3.52 -9.11
CA ASP A 247 -26.14 -3.41 -9.70
C ASP A 247 -27.21 -3.61 -8.61
N ASN A 248 -27.78 -2.51 -8.15
CA ASN A 248 -28.76 -2.47 -7.06
C ASN A 248 -28.31 -3.22 -5.78
N VAL A 249 -27.03 -3.12 -5.47
CA VAL A 249 -26.43 -3.77 -4.29
C VAL A 249 -26.98 -3.14 -3.03
N ARG A 250 -27.54 -3.98 -2.14
CA ARG A 250 -28.13 -3.55 -0.88
C ARG A 250 -27.25 -3.89 0.31
N ILE A 251 -26.92 -2.87 1.13
CA ILE A 251 -26.17 -3.05 2.37
C ILE A 251 -26.84 -2.28 3.51
N PRO A 252 -26.70 -2.74 4.78
CA PRO A 252 -27.29 -2.09 5.94
C PRO A 252 -26.85 -0.62 6.09
N LYS A 253 -27.73 0.20 6.63
CA LYS A 253 -27.49 1.63 6.84
C LYS A 253 -26.24 1.93 7.67
N ASN A 254 -25.95 1.12 8.70
CA ASN A 254 -24.78 1.27 9.56
C ASN A 254 -23.44 0.88 8.87
N HIS A 255 -23.49 0.35 7.66
CA HIS A 255 -22.30 0.10 6.84
C HIS A 255 -21.71 1.38 6.20
N LEU A 256 -22.42 2.52 6.22
CA LEU A 256 -21.79 3.81 6.01
C LEU A 256 -20.89 4.12 7.21
N LEU A 257 -19.60 4.06 7.00
CA LEU A 257 -18.61 4.33 8.04
C LEU A 257 -18.51 5.85 8.29
N PHE A 258 -18.39 6.62 7.21
CA PHE A 258 -18.30 8.08 7.24
C PHE A 258 -19.06 8.68 6.06
N GLY A 259 -19.91 9.66 6.36
CA GLY A 259 -20.71 10.39 5.38
C GLY A 259 -20.03 11.65 4.86
N PRO A 260 -20.76 12.47 4.06
CA PRO A 260 -20.23 13.69 3.44
C PRO A 260 -19.66 14.70 4.43
N ASP A 261 -20.22 14.80 5.62
CA ASP A 261 -19.80 15.70 6.71
C ASP A 261 -18.36 15.45 7.20
N MET A 262 -17.90 14.21 7.11
CA MET A 262 -16.55 13.80 7.52
C MET A 262 -15.67 13.37 6.35
N TYR A 263 -16.21 13.37 5.12
CA TYR A 263 -15.55 12.78 3.95
C TYR A 263 -14.15 13.36 3.70
N MET A 264 -14.03 14.69 3.63
CA MET A 264 -12.74 15.34 3.31
C MET A 264 -11.70 15.12 4.40
N PHE A 265 -12.09 15.17 5.67
CA PHE A 265 -11.20 14.87 6.79
C PHE A 265 -10.69 13.43 6.72
N LEU A 266 -11.60 12.49 6.51
CA LEU A 266 -11.24 11.07 6.43
C LEU A 266 -10.38 10.77 5.21
N HIS A 267 -10.72 11.36 4.06
CA HIS A 267 -9.95 11.22 2.84
C HIS A 267 -8.48 11.63 3.04
N GLU A 268 -8.24 12.78 3.67
CA GLU A 268 -6.89 13.24 4.02
C GLU A 268 -6.19 12.29 5.00
N ALA A 269 -6.89 11.79 6.01
CA ALA A 269 -6.33 10.86 6.98
C ALA A 269 -5.92 9.51 6.34
N ILE A 270 -6.77 8.97 5.44
CA ILE A 270 -6.46 7.74 4.68
C ILE A 270 -5.24 7.95 3.78
N LEU A 271 -5.21 9.06 3.05
CA LEU A 271 -4.06 9.38 2.19
C LEU A 271 -2.76 9.55 2.99
N THR A 272 -2.84 10.19 4.16
CA THR A 272 -1.69 10.35 5.05
C THR A 272 -1.11 8.99 5.46
N ALA A 273 -1.97 8.06 5.86
CA ALA A 273 -1.55 6.71 6.26
C ALA A 273 -1.03 5.88 5.07
N ALA A 274 -1.73 5.91 3.93
CA ALA A 274 -1.38 5.18 2.73
C ALA A 274 -0.02 5.64 2.16
N ASN A 275 0.15 6.96 1.97
CA ASN A 275 1.41 7.52 1.45
C ASN A 275 2.60 7.28 2.38
N ALA A 276 2.43 7.34 3.72
CA ALA A 276 3.48 6.95 4.66
C ALA A 276 3.86 5.47 4.48
N SER A 277 2.87 4.59 4.33
CA SER A 277 3.10 3.15 4.10
C SER A 277 3.84 2.89 2.79
N MET A 278 3.44 3.58 1.70
CA MET A 278 4.10 3.45 0.39
C MET A 278 5.58 3.85 0.44
N GLY A 279 5.93 4.90 1.18
CA GLY A 279 7.31 5.28 1.41
C GLY A 279 8.13 4.18 2.11
N ASN A 280 7.53 3.49 3.08
CA ASN A 280 8.17 2.40 3.81
C ASN A 280 8.41 1.18 2.89
N THR A 281 7.38 0.75 2.16
CA THR A 281 7.45 -0.37 1.21
C THR A 281 8.46 -0.10 0.10
N ALA A 282 8.49 1.12 -0.45
CA ALA A 282 9.45 1.55 -1.48
C ALA A 282 10.89 1.55 -0.97
N THR A 283 11.12 1.89 0.30
CA THR A 283 12.43 1.76 0.94
C THR A 283 12.91 0.31 0.95
N GLY A 284 12.03 -0.64 1.25
CA GLY A 284 12.30 -2.08 1.18
C GLY A 284 12.69 -2.54 -0.22
N LEU A 285 11.96 -2.12 -1.26
CA LEU A 285 12.29 -2.43 -2.65
C LEU A 285 13.63 -1.83 -3.06
N ALA A 286 13.90 -0.56 -2.71
CA ALA A 286 15.19 0.10 -3.00
C ALA A 286 16.36 -0.68 -2.37
N ARG A 287 16.21 -1.11 -1.10
CA ARG A 287 17.17 -1.95 -0.41
C ARG A 287 17.37 -3.28 -1.13
N ALA A 288 16.30 -3.95 -1.54
CA ALA A 288 16.38 -5.20 -2.29
C ALA A 288 17.22 -5.05 -3.58
N ALA A 289 16.95 -4.02 -4.34
CA ALA A 289 17.69 -3.75 -5.59
C ALA A 289 19.18 -3.43 -5.34
N PHE A 290 19.47 -2.66 -4.28
CA PHE A 290 20.86 -2.39 -3.87
C PHE A 290 21.60 -3.65 -3.44
N GLU A 291 20.99 -4.49 -2.60
CA GLU A 291 21.60 -5.72 -2.09
C GLU A 291 21.86 -6.74 -3.22
N GLU A 292 20.93 -6.90 -4.17
CA GLU A 292 21.14 -7.72 -5.37
C GLU A 292 22.34 -7.22 -6.19
N ALA A 293 22.41 -5.92 -6.45
CA ALA A 293 23.52 -5.32 -7.18
C ALA A 293 24.87 -5.50 -6.45
N LEU A 294 24.88 -5.28 -5.14
CA LEU A 294 26.08 -5.44 -4.30
C LEU A 294 26.57 -6.90 -4.30
N ASN A 295 25.67 -7.86 -4.12
CA ASN A 295 25.99 -9.28 -4.10
C ASN A 295 26.50 -9.75 -5.46
N TYR A 296 25.83 -9.34 -6.55
CA TYR A 296 26.29 -9.64 -7.90
C TYR A 296 27.68 -9.04 -8.18
N ALA A 297 27.92 -7.80 -7.78
CA ALA A 297 29.20 -7.13 -8.00
C ALA A 297 30.38 -7.83 -7.30
N LYS A 298 30.14 -8.51 -6.18
CA LYS A 298 31.18 -9.27 -5.44
C LYS A 298 31.59 -10.56 -6.15
N ILE A 299 30.70 -11.17 -6.93
CA ILE A 299 30.94 -12.49 -7.55
C ILE A 299 31.18 -12.42 -9.05
N ARG A 300 30.66 -11.41 -9.75
CA ARG A 300 30.84 -11.25 -11.20
C ARG A 300 32.25 -10.82 -11.53
N VAL A 301 32.91 -11.55 -12.40
CA VAL A 301 34.26 -11.20 -12.88
C VAL A 301 34.17 -10.60 -14.27
N GLN A 302 34.80 -9.43 -14.48
CA GLN A 302 35.07 -8.80 -15.77
C GLN A 302 36.37 -8.00 -15.69
N GLY A 303 37.11 -7.92 -16.80
CA GLY A 303 38.44 -7.27 -16.82
C GLY A 303 39.42 -7.90 -15.83
N GLY A 304 39.35 -9.24 -15.66
CA GLY A 304 40.24 -10.02 -14.83
C GLY A 304 40.04 -9.96 -13.31
N LYS A 305 39.02 -9.29 -12.83
CA LYS A 305 38.72 -9.15 -11.38
C LYS A 305 37.20 -9.03 -11.11
N ALA A 306 36.82 -9.17 -9.84
CA ALA A 306 35.43 -8.94 -9.46
C ALA A 306 35.01 -7.50 -9.79
N ILE A 307 33.78 -7.31 -10.34
CA ILE A 307 33.41 -5.98 -10.84
C ILE A 307 33.30 -4.94 -9.71
N ILE A 308 33.11 -5.33 -8.46
CA ILE A 308 33.16 -4.45 -7.29
C ILE A 308 34.56 -3.77 -7.13
N GLU A 309 35.58 -4.31 -7.69
CA GLU A 309 36.93 -3.73 -7.64
C GLU A 309 37.16 -2.60 -8.67
N HIS A 310 36.20 -2.38 -9.57
CA HIS A 310 36.23 -1.24 -10.50
C HIS A 310 35.65 0.00 -9.82
N ASN A 311 36.31 1.14 -9.88
CA ASN A 311 35.91 2.39 -9.22
C ASN A 311 34.52 2.88 -9.67
N SER A 312 34.20 2.69 -10.97
CA SER A 312 32.88 3.05 -11.52
C SER A 312 31.74 2.27 -10.87
N VAL A 313 31.94 0.97 -10.57
CA VAL A 313 30.96 0.14 -9.87
C VAL A 313 30.83 0.56 -8.40
N ARG A 314 31.98 0.78 -7.73
CA ARG A 314 31.98 1.28 -6.33
C ARG A 314 31.24 2.60 -6.19
N GLN A 315 31.46 3.54 -7.13
CA GLN A 315 30.76 4.82 -7.13
C GLN A 315 29.24 4.64 -7.25
N ARG A 316 28.76 3.80 -8.18
CA ARG A 316 27.33 3.49 -8.34
C ARG A 316 26.74 2.88 -7.08
N LEU A 317 27.39 1.86 -6.50
CA LEU A 317 26.97 1.24 -5.26
C LEU A 317 26.88 2.22 -4.09
N ALA A 318 27.85 3.15 -3.97
CA ALA A 318 27.82 4.18 -2.94
C ALA A 318 26.63 5.15 -3.12
N GLN A 319 26.31 5.52 -4.36
CA GLN A 319 25.15 6.36 -4.67
C GLN A 319 23.81 5.64 -4.40
N MET A 320 23.73 4.35 -4.75
CA MET A 320 22.55 3.53 -4.43
C MET A 320 22.36 3.42 -2.92
N PHE A 321 23.44 3.13 -2.17
CA PHE A 321 23.41 3.07 -0.70
C PHE A 321 22.93 4.38 -0.09
N ALA A 322 23.47 5.53 -0.53
CA ALA A 322 23.07 6.84 -0.03
C ALA A 322 21.56 7.10 -0.23
N LYS A 323 20.99 6.70 -1.37
CA LYS A 323 19.55 6.82 -1.64
C LYS A 323 18.72 5.94 -0.70
N VAL A 324 19.13 4.67 -0.49
CA VAL A 324 18.44 3.74 0.41
C VAL A 324 18.42 4.30 1.84
N GLU A 325 19.57 4.78 2.35
CA GLU A 325 19.64 5.31 3.71
C GLU A 325 18.85 6.61 3.89
N ALA A 326 18.86 7.50 2.88
CA ALA A 326 18.03 8.70 2.89
C ALA A 326 16.52 8.35 2.92
N CYS A 327 16.10 7.37 2.12
CA CYS A 327 14.71 6.88 2.12
C CYS A 327 14.33 6.28 3.48
N ARG A 328 15.20 5.45 4.06
CA ARG A 328 14.99 4.85 5.38
C ARG A 328 14.81 5.91 6.44
N ALA A 329 15.71 6.88 6.51
CA ALA A 329 15.66 7.96 7.50
C ALA A 329 14.36 8.79 7.38
N LEU A 330 13.98 9.19 6.15
CA LEU A 330 12.79 9.99 5.91
C LEU A 330 11.51 9.20 6.19
N SER A 331 11.36 8.01 5.60
CA SER A 331 10.12 7.24 5.70
C SER A 331 9.86 6.73 7.12
N ARG A 332 10.92 6.38 7.86
CA ARG A 332 10.84 6.02 9.29
C ARG A 332 10.36 7.23 10.11
N ALA A 333 10.99 8.39 9.96
CA ALA A 333 10.60 9.58 10.69
C ALA A 333 9.15 9.98 10.45
N VAL A 334 8.71 9.95 9.18
CA VAL A 334 7.33 10.26 8.79
C VAL A 334 6.34 9.24 9.36
N ARG A 335 6.66 7.94 9.31
CA ARG A 335 5.80 6.90 9.88
C ARG A 335 5.61 7.08 11.37
N LEU A 336 6.70 7.31 12.12
CA LEU A 336 6.67 7.52 13.57
C LEU A 336 5.82 8.75 13.92
N TYR A 337 6.06 9.88 13.26
CA TYR A 337 5.31 11.11 13.51
C TYR A 337 3.82 10.96 13.19
N ASN A 338 3.48 10.49 11.98
CA ASN A 338 2.09 10.48 11.51
C ASN A 338 1.22 9.37 12.13
N THR A 339 1.81 8.36 12.76
CA THR A 339 1.04 7.34 13.50
C THR A 339 0.66 7.82 14.91
N THR A 340 1.54 8.58 15.56
CA THR A 340 1.32 9.12 16.92
C THR A 340 1.77 10.58 16.96
N PRO A 341 1.07 11.49 16.26
CA PRO A 341 1.48 12.88 16.17
C PRO A 341 1.41 13.55 17.55
N PRO A 342 2.46 14.25 18.00
CA PRO A 342 2.49 14.89 19.32
C PRO A 342 1.35 15.88 19.56
N ASN A 343 0.87 16.52 18.49
CA ASN A 343 -0.20 17.52 18.53
C ASN A 343 -1.57 16.93 18.18
N GLY A 344 -1.69 15.61 18.07
CA GLY A 344 -2.92 14.93 17.60
C GLY A 344 -3.23 15.12 16.10
N MET A 345 -2.34 15.79 15.34
CA MET A 345 -2.53 16.10 13.93
C MET A 345 -1.42 15.49 13.09
N SER A 346 -1.78 14.54 12.22
CA SER A 346 -0.88 14.01 11.19
C SER A 346 -0.75 15.01 10.03
N LEU A 347 0.35 14.95 9.29
CA LEU A 347 0.69 15.90 8.25
C LEU A 347 0.83 15.17 6.91
N LEU A 348 -0.16 15.37 6.02
CA LEU A 348 -0.21 14.72 4.71
C LEU A 348 1.00 15.09 3.84
N GLU A 349 1.44 16.35 3.86
CA GLU A 349 2.58 16.83 3.07
C GLU A 349 3.88 16.08 3.38
N TYR A 350 4.10 15.65 4.62
CA TYR A 350 5.26 14.81 4.97
C TYR A 350 5.10 13.36 4.48
N SER A 351 3.90 12.79 4.53
CA SER A 351 3.64 11.47 3.96
C SER A 351 3.83 11.47 2.45
N VAL A 352 3.35 12.51 1.77
CA VAL A 352 3.57 12.71 0.34
C VAL A 352 5.07 12.88 0.04
N ALA A 353 5.79 13.70 0.80
CA ALA A 353 7.24 13.86 0.63
C ALA A 353 7.99 12.53 0.77
N SER A 354 7.60 11.71 1.75
CA SER A 354 8.15 10.36 1.91
C SER A 354 7.83 9.47 0.71
N LYS A 355 6.56 9.44 0.27
CA LYS A 355 6.13 8.62 -0.86
C LYS A 355 6.86 9.00 -2.15
N ILE A 356 6.84 10.26 -2.55
CA ILE A 356 7.47 10.69 -3.80
C ILE A 356 8.99 10.47 -3.80
N THR A 357 9.65 10.74 -2.67
CA THR A 357 11.10 10.55 -2.54
C THR A 357 11.48 9.08 -2.60
N CYS A 358 10.81 8.23 -1.81
CA CYS A 358 11.17 6.83 -1.70
C CYS A 358 10.82 6.02 -2.95
N THR A 359 9.67 6.29 -3.60
CA THR A 359 9.31 5.60 -4.84
C THR A 359 10.20 6.00 -6.00
N GLN A 360 10.56 7.29 -6.11
CA GLN A 360 11.52 7.76 -7.11
C GLN A 360 12.90 7.13 -6.89
N ALA A 361 13.39 7.13 -5.67
CA ALA A 361 14.67 6.51 -5.34
C ALA A 361 14.65 4.99 -5.61
N ALA A 362 13.56 4.30 -5.28
CA ALA A 362 13.41 2.87 -5.56
C ALA A 362 13.51 2.57 -7.06
N PHE A 363 12.85 3.36 -7.89
CA PHE A 363 12.94 3.24 -9.35
C PHE A 363 14.37 3.48 -9.86
N GLU A 364 15.04 4.53 -9.37
CA GLU A 364 16.42 4.85 -9.76
C GLU A 364 17.41 3.77 -9.30
N VAL A 365 17.28 3.27 -8.06
CA VAL A 365 18.16 2.21 -7.53
C VAL A 365 17.92 0.89 -8.27
N ALA A 366 16.67 0.55 -8.62
CA ALA A 366 16.38 -0.64 -9.42
C ALA A 366 16.94 -0.53 -10.85
N SER A 367 16.88 0.66 -11.45
CA SER A 367 17.51 0.94 -12.76
C SER A 367 19.04 0.78 -12.70
N GLU A 368 19.69 1.28 -11.65
CA GLU A 368 21.13 1.13 -11.44
C GLU A 368 21.52 -0.34 -11.18
N ALA A 369 20.66 -1.12 -10.51
CA ALA A 369 20.88 -2.54 -10.33
C ALA A 369 20.93 -3.27 -11.68
N ILE A 370 20.00 -3.00 -12.60
CA ILE A 370 20.05 -3.52 -13.98
C ILE A 370 21.38 -3.13 -14.66
N GLN A 371 21.79 -1.87 -14.52
CA GLN A 371 23.03 -1.38 -15.12
C GLN A 371 24.27 -2.13 -14.59
N ILE A 372 24.34 -2.45 -13.29
CA ILE A 372 25.44 -3.22 -12.68
C ILE A 372 25.43 -4.68 -13.17
N PHE A 373 24.25 -5.27 -13.34
CA PHE A 373 24.11 -6.63 -13.90
C PHE A 373 24.46 -6.70 -15.40
N GLY A 374 24.41 -5.57 -16.11
CA GLY A 374 24.60 -5.53 -17.55
C GLY A 374 23.52 -6.34 -18.28
N GLY A 375 23.91 -7.12 -19.30
CA GLY A 375 22.96 -7.97 -20.05
C GLY A 375 22.13 -8.92 -19.17
N ASN A 376 22.73 -9.45 -18.11
CA ASN A 376 22.02 -10.31 -17.15
C ASN A 376 20.88 -9.58 -16.43
N GLY A 377 21.00 -8.26 -16.23
CA GLY A 377 19.95 -7.45 -15.62
C GLY A 377 18.65 -7.33 -16.44
N MET A 378 18.73 -7.69 -17.73
CA MET A 378 17.57 -7.73 -18.64
C MET A 378 16.90 -9.12 -18.69
N CYS A 379 17.49 -10.12 -18.03
CA CYS A 379 17.03 -11.50 -18.08
C CYS A 379 16.13 -11.80 -16.88
N ARG A 380 14.99 -12.47 -17.10
CA ARG A 380 13.99 -12.82 -16.06
C ARG A 380 14.50 -13.85 -15.04
N GLU A 381 15.62 -14.52 -15.29
CA GLU A 381 16.29 -15.39 -14.32
C GLU A 381 16.89 -14.59 -13.14
N TYR A 382 17.16 -13.30 -13.33
CA TYR A 382 17.69 -12.39 -12.32
C TYR A 382 16.60 -11.44 -11.80
N LEU A 383 16.68 -11.13 -10.52
CA LEU A 383 15.65 -10.33 -9.83
C LEU A 383 15.59 -8.84 -10.24
N PRO A 384 16.68 -8.15 -10.65
CA PRO A 384 16.65 -6.70 -10.89
C PRO A 384 15.61 -6.23 -11.91
N GLU A 385 15.32 -7.00 -12.95
CA GLU A 385 14.33 -6.60 -13.96
C GLU A 385 12.91 -6.58 -13.36
N LYS A 386 12.55 -7.53 -12.48
CA LYS A 386 11.28 -7.53 -11.74
C LYS A 386 11.21 -6.31 -10.81
N LEU A 387 12.26 -6.07 -10.01
CA LEU A 387 12.31 -4.93 -9.09
C LEU A 387 12.15 -3.59 -9.82
N PHE A 388 12.72 -3.47 -11.01
CA PHE A 388 12.57 -2.27 -11.85
C PHE A 388 11.12 -2.08 -12.33
N ARG A 389 10.47 -3.14 -12.80
CA ARG A 389 9.08 -3.09 -13.25
C ARG A 389 8.12 -2.78 -12.08
N ASP A 390 8.35 -3.37 -10.93
CA ASP A 390 7.57 -3.14 -9.73
C ASP A 390 7.75 -1.70 -9.22
N ALA A 391 8.99 -1.20 -9.19
CA ALA A 391 9.29 0.18 -8.81
C ALA A 391 8.62 1.20 -9.75
N ARG A 392 8.50 0.90 -11.06
CA ARG A 392 7.84 1.82 -12.00
C ARG A 392 6.36 2.03 -11.66
N ALA A 393 5.66 0.99 -11.22
CA ALA A 393 4.27 1.09 -10.81
C ALA A 393 4.08 2.00 -9.59
N SER A 394 5.01 1.95 -8.63
CA SER A 394 4.93 2.73 -7.38
C SER A 394 4.94 4.25 -7.57
N LEU A 395 5.38 4.75 -8.73
CA LEU A 395 5.32 6.19 -9.08
C LEU A 395 3.90 6.66 -9.39
N ILE A 396 2.98 5.72 -9.68
CA ILE A 396 1.62 6.01 -10.13
C ILE A 396 0.58 5.64 -9.07
N GLU A 397 0.75 4.49 -8.43
CA GLU A 397 -0.22 3.97 -7.45
C GLU A 397 -0.27 4.80 -6.16
N ASP A 398 -1.38 4.69 -5.43
CA ASP A 398 -1.72 5.50 -4.25
C ASP A 398 -1.59 7.01 -4.47
N GLY A 399 -1.78 7.40 -5.73
CA GLY A 399 -1.62 8.74 -6.26
C GLY A 399 -0.35 8.93 -7.09
N ASN A 400 -0.54 9.42 -8.30
CA ASN A 400 0.57 9.84 -9.15
C ASN A 400 1.45 10.86 -8.41
N ASN A 401 2.77 10.67 -8.44
CA ASN A 401 3.72 11.51 -7.70
C ASN A 401 3.60 13.01 -8.01
N GLU A 402 3.30 13.38 -9.25
CA GLU A 402 3.15 14.78 -9.67
C GLU A 402 1.90 15.41 -9.05
N ILE A 403 0.77 14.71 -9.08
CA ILE A 403 -0.50 15.17 -8.50
C ILE A 403 -0.38 15.27 -6.97
N LEU A 404 0.24 14.29 -6.32
CA LEU A 404 0.52 14.36 -4.89
C LEU A 404 1.41 15.55 -4.53
N ALA A 405 2.45 15.81 -5.33
CA ALA A 405 3.33 16.96 -5.11
C ALA A 405 2.59 18.31 -5.22
N MET A 406 1.64 18.43 -6.15
CA MET A 406 0.78 19.63 -6.27
C MET A 406 -0.07 19.83 -5.01
N GLY A 407 -0.71 18.76 -4.51
CA GLY A 407 -1.49 18.79 -3.27
C GLY A 407 -0.63 19.18 -2.05
N ALA A 408 0.52 18.53 -1.89
CA ALA A 408 1.47 18.85 -0.81
C ALA A 408 1.98 20.29 -0.90
N GLY A 409 2.28 20.79 -2.11
CA GLY A 409 2.69 22.19 -2.33
C GLY A 409 1.64 23.20 -1.84
N ARG A 410 0.35 22.90 -2.04
CA ARG A 410 -0.75 23.71 -1.52
C ARG A 410 -0.77 23.71 0.01
N LEU A 411 -0.65 22.54 0.64
CA LEU A 411 -0.63 22.40 2.09
C LEU A 411 0.57 23.14 2.71
N LEU A 412 1.75 23.03 2.10
CA LEU A 412 2.95 23.77 2.53
C LEU A 412 2.74 25.30 2.48
N ALA A 413 2.08 25.82 1.42
CA ALA A 413 1.78 27.23 1.33
C ALA A 413 0.82 27.72 2.42
N GLN A 414 -0.03 26.86 2.94
CA GLN A 414 -0.99 27.15 4.02
C GLN A 414 -0.38 26.98 5.40
N HIS A 415 0.36 25.91 5.62
CA HIS A 415 0.80 25.47 6.95
C HIS A 415 2.23 25.93 7.30
N TYR A 416 3.11 26.13 6.30
CA TYR A 416 4.49 26.46 6.59
C TYR A 416 4.59 27.88 7.15
N PRO A 417 5.27 28.07 8.29
CA PRO A 417 5.36 29.40 8.91
C PRO A 417 6.04 30.39 7.98
N ARG A 418 5.52 31.64 7.92
CA ARG A 418 6.19 32.72 7.18
C ARG A 418 7.61 32.92 7.75
N PRO A 419 8.60 33.17 6.90
CA PRO A 419 9.93 33.56 7.37
C PRO A 419 9.81 34.73 8.38
N ARG A 420 10.49 34.61 9.49
CA ARG A 420 10.55 35.69 10.49
C ARG A 420 11.43 36.83 9.99
#